data_5382ab225edcdf5a57c98863c515bfac
#
_entry.id   5382ab225edcdf5a57c98863c515bfac
#
_cell.length_a   1.000
_cell.length_b   1.000
_cell.length_c   1.000
_cell.angle_alpha   90.00
_cell.angle_beta   90.00
_cell.angle_gamma   90.00
#
_symmetry.space_group_name_H-M   'P 1'
#
loop_
_entity.id
_entity.type
_entity.pdbx_description
1 polymer ?
#
loop_
_entity_poly.entity_id
_entity_poly.type
_entity_poly.pdbx_seq_one_letter_code
_entity_poly.pdbx_strand_id
1 'polypeptide(L)' 'MEPRDYILNRIEGEYAYLKDTENGNEIFIALALLPEGADVVSRIHCEMMEYTLV' A
#
# COMPACT_ATOMS: atom_id res chain seq x y z
N MET A 1 7.95 -10.74 -10.66
CA MET A 1 7.79 -10.06 -9.37
C MET A 1 6.69 -10.74 -8.58
N GLU A 2 6.98 -11.08 -7.34
CA GLU A 2 6.00 -11.78 -6.52
C GLU A 2 4.94 -10.82 -5.98
N PRO A 3 3.68 -11.24 -5.96
CA PRO A 3 2.64 -10.41 -5.37
C PRO A 3 2.88 -10.22 -3.87
N ARG A 4 2.53 -9.05 -3.37
CA ARG A 4 2.68 -8.72 -1.95
C ARG A 4 1.44 -8.01 -1.47
N ASP A 5 1.12 -8.26 -0.21
CA ASP A 5 0.00 -7.59 0.43
C ASP A 5 0.53 -6.63 1.49
N TYR A 6 -0.10 -5.47 1.55
CA TYR A 6 0.28 -4.42 2.49
C TYR A 6 -0.95 -3.94 3.23
N ILE A 7 -0.71 -3.33 4.38
CA ILE A 7 -1.75 -2.59 5.10
C ILE A 7 -1.38 -1.12 5.01
N LEU A 8 -2.32 -0.29 4.61
CA LEU A 8 -2.09 1.15 4.57
C LEU A 8 -1.97 1.66 6.00
N ASN A 9 -0.76 2.05 6.36
CA ASN A 9 -0.44 2.41 7.74
C ASN A 9 -0.77 3.85 8.07
N ARG A 10 -0.39 4.77 7.17
CA ARG A 10 -0.68 6.19 7.36
C ARG A 10 -0.48 6.92 6.04
N ILE A 11 -1.02 8.13 5.99
CA ILE A 11 -0.86 9.02 4.84
C ILE A 11 -0.26 10.31 5.38
N GLU A 12 0.84 10.75 4.78
CA GLU A 12 1.48 12.00 5.15
C GLU A 12 1.83 12.78 3.88
N GLY A 13 1.24 13.98 3.75
CA GLY A 13 1.46 14.81 2.59
C GLY A 13 1.05 14.08 1.32
N GLU A 14 1.98 13.90 0.40
CA GLU A 14 1.71 13.26 -0.88
C GLU A 14 2.15 11.80 -0.91
N TYR A 15 2.43 11.21 0.26
CA TYR A 15 2.92 9.84 0.35
C TYR A 15 2.03 8.98 1.22
N ALA A 16 1.89 7.74 0.82
CA ALA A 16 1.19 6.73 1.59
C ALA A 16 2.21 5.71 2.10
N TYR A 17 2.13 5.38 3.38
CA TYR A 17 3.06 4.44 4.01
C TYR A 17 2.36 3.10 4.18
N LEU A 18 2.96 2.08 3.59
CA LEU A 18 2.39 0.74 3.55
C LEU A 18 3.26 -0.21 4.36
N LYS A 19 2.63 -1.04 5.16
CA LYS A 19 3.33 -2.03 5.97
C LYS A 19 3.17 -3.39 5.32
N ASP A 20 4.29 -4.05 5.03
CA ASP A 20 4.28 -5.39 4.45
C ASP A 20 3.73 -6.37 5.48
N THR A 21 2.73 -7.17 5.08
CA THR A 21 2.09 -8.10 6.00
C THR A 21 2.95 -9.31 6.33
N GLU A 22 3.97 -9.59 5.52
CA GLU A 22 4.83 -10.75 5.74
C GLU A 22 6.00 -10.45 6.66
N ASN A 23 6.70 -9.35 6.43
CA ASN A 23 7.93 -9.06 7.17
C ASN A 23 7.84 -7.84 8.08
N GLY A 24 6.73 -7.10 8.03
CA GLY A 24 6.54 -5.94 8.87
C GLY A 24 7.31 -4.69 8.43
N ASN A 25 8.01 -4.75 7.31
CA ASN A 25 8.73 -3.59 6.80
C ASN A 25 7.76 -2.55 6.24
N GLU A 26 8.13 -1.28 6.43
CA GLU A 26 7.32 -0.19 5.91
C GLU A 26 7.95 0.35 4.64
N ILE A 27 7.13 0.55 3.62
CA ILE A 27 7.54 1.23 2.40
C ILE A 27 6.64 2.44 2.20
N PHE A 28 7.01 3.34 1.30
CA PHE A 28 6.13 4.44 0.96
C PHE A 28 6.00 4.55 -0.55
N ILE A 29 4.82 4.99 -0.99
CA ILE A 29 4.53 5.20 -2.40
C ILE A 29 3.87 6.57 -2.55
N ALA A 30 3.87 7.09 -3.77
CA ALA A 30 3.15 8.33 -4.04
C ALA A 30 1.66 8.09 -3.79
N LEU A 31 1.01 9.06 -3.16
CA LEU A 31 -0.41 8.95 -2.86
C LEU A 31 -1.25 8.68 -4.11
N ALA A 32 -0.82 9.24 -5.25
CA ALA A 32 -1.52 9.05 -6.52
C ALA A 32 -1.52 7.60 -7.00
N LEU A 33 -0.65 6.75 -6.47
CA LEU A 33 -0.59 5.34 -6.84
C LEU A 33 -1.56 4.47 -6.06
N LEU A 34 -2.16 5.00 -4.99
CA LEU A 34 -3.13 4.24 -4.23
C LEU A 34 -4.40 4.02 -5.04
N PRO A 35 -5.02 2.85 -4.89
CA PRO A 35 -6.31 2.62 -5.54
C PRO A 35 -7.37 3.54 -4.94
N GLU A 36 -8.36 3.89 -5.75
CA GLU A 36 -9.45 4.74 -5.31
C GLU A 36 -10.23 4.04 -4.21
N GLY A 37 -10.56 4.79 -3.17
CA GLY A 37 -11.31 4.25 -2.04
C GLY A 37 -10.44 3.67 -0.93
N ALA A 38 -9.11 3.62 -1.11
CA ALA A 38 -8.22 3.12 -0.07
C ALA A 38 -8.17 4.13 1.08
N ASP A 39 -8.16 3.61 2.30
CA ASP A 39 -8.09 4.42 3.50
C ASP A 39 -7.13 3.76 4.49
N VAL A 40 -6.83 4.44 5.58
CA VAL A 40 -5.97 3.88 6.62
C VAL A 40 -6.54 2.53 7.07
N VAL A 41 -5.66 1.57 7.28
CA VAL A 41 -5.89 0.15 7.57
C VAL A 41 -6.53 -0.64 6.44
N SER A 42 -6.70 -0.07 5.26
CA SER A 42 -7.11 -0.84 4.08
C SER A 42 -6.01 -1.82 3.69
N ARG A 43 -6.42 -2.97 3.17
CA ARG A 43 -5.46 -3.95 2.64
C ARG A 43 -5.20 -3.65 1.17
N ILE A 44 -3.94 -3.50 0.82
CA ILE A 44 -3.53 -3.16 -0.54
C ILE A 44 -2.75 -4.33 -1.12
N HIS A 45 -3.16 -4.79 -2.29
CA HIS A 45 -2.45 -5.86 -3.00
C HIS A 45 -1.58 -5.24 -4.09
N CYS A 46 -0.31 -5.61 -4.09
CA CYS A 46 0.63 -5.13 -5.09
C CYS A 46 1.07 -6.30 -5.96
N GLU A 47 0.84 -6.17 -7.26
CA GLU A 47 1.24 -7.19 -8.22
C GLU A 47 1.61 -6.50 -9.52
N MET A 48 2.79 -6.84 -10.05
CA MET A 48 3.27 -6.26 -11.32
C MET A 48 3.23 -4.74 -11.32
N MET A 49 3.63 -4.15 -10.18
CA MET A 49 3.67 -2.70 -9.96
C MET A 49 2.31 -2.03 -9.99
N GLU A 50 1.24 -2.80 -9.83
CA GLU A 50 -0.10 -2.26 -9.68
C GLU A 50 -0.57 -2.44 -8.25
N TYR A 51 -1.20 -1.40 -7.70
CA TYR A 51 -1.74 -1.42 -6.34
C TYR A 51 -3.25 -1.47 -6.42
N THR A 52 -3.85 -2.50 -5.82
CA THR A 52 -5.30 -2.66 -5.84
C THR A 52 -5.83 -2.82 -4.42
N LEU A 53 -7.08 -2.39 -4.24
CA LEU A 53 -7.76 -2.52 -2.96
C LEU A 53 -8.37 -3.92 -2.87
N VAL A 54 -8.12 -4.58 -1.77
CA VAL A 54 -8.61 -5.95 -1.56
C VAL A 54 -9.80 -5.96 -0.62
#